data_0a423a2919fbca702957384cadd648f6
#
_entry.id   0a423a2919fbca702957384cadd648f6
#
_cell.length_a   1.000
_cell.length_b   1.000
_cell.length_c   1.000
_cell.angle_alpha   90.00
_cell.angle_beta   90.00
_cell.angle_gamma   90.00
#
_symmetry.space_group_name_H-M   'P 1'
#
loop_
_entity.id
_entity.type
_entity.pdbx_description
1 polymer ?
#
loop_
_entity_poly.entity_id
_entity_poly.type
_entity_poly.pdbx_seq_one_letter_code
_entity_poly.pdbx_strand_id
1 'polypeptide(L)'
;MGFIRLGWHCMKNVLNREYAANKKLGVLIYENVQPMDVIGPWEVFATWKTILDAPIDMFLVAETSNEVYCANQISLKPHCEFNNSPQFDYLLVPGGVGRREQVNNPRLISFLKKQAQNTDYLLSVCTGAFLLHAAGLLTHHEATTYWRAMPELKSFEDVQLVEKRIVKSGKVWTTGGISSGLDLAFEFISTIAGNDVAGKVQLLFEYFPECKLYCQPAMVSELPSYYATKKEETVLETNLPDYIKEYFKKS
;
A
#
# COMPACT_ATOMS: atom_id res chain seq x y z
N MET A 1 -31.59 -16.38 13.46
CA MET A 1 -30.36 -16.86 12.78
C MET A 1 -30.50 -17.03 11.25
N GLY A 2 -31.55 -16.57 10.62
CA GLY A 2 -31.84 -16.76 9.18
C GLY A 2 -31.49 -15.58 8.25
N PHE A 3 -31.42 -14.37 8.76
CA PHE A 3 -31.31 -13.17 7.92
C PHE A 3 -29.86 -12.85 7.44
N ILE A 4 -28.83 -13.31 8.15
CA ILE A 4 -27.42 -13.05 7.78
C ILE A 4 -26.97 -13.93 6.59
N ARG A 5 -27.56 -15.13 6.42
CA ARG A 5 -27.18 -16.04 5.32
C ARG A 5 -27.67 -15.62 3.93
N LEU A 6 -28.78 -14.89 3.82
CA LEU A 6 -29.32 -14.45 2.52
C LEU A 6 -28.49 -13.30 1.90
N GLY A 7 -27.99 -12.38 2.73
CA GLY A 7 -27.11 -11.29 2.25
C GLY A 7 -25.77 -11.78 1.70
N TRP A 8 -25.21 -12.83 2.29
CA TRP A 8 -23.94 -13.44 1.85
C TRP A 8 -24.08 -14.17 0.51
N HIS A 9 -25.22 -14.80 0.24
CA HIS A 9 -25.44 -15.51 -1.03
C HIS A 9 -25.63 -14.55 -2.21
N CYS A 10 -26.25 -13.41 -1.99
CA CYS A 10 -26.40 -12.37 -3.01
C CYS A 10 -25.08 -11.69 -3.37
N MET A 11 -24.16 -11.50 -2.38
CA MET A 11 -22.83 -10.95 -2.63
C MET A 11 -21.93 -11.91 -3.44
N LYS A 12 -22.07 -13.23 -3.25
CA LYS A 12 -21.29 -14.22 -4.02
C LYS A 12 -21.62 -14.24 -5.51
N ASN A 13 -22.87 -13.97 -5.88
CA ASN A 13 -23.32 -14.04 -7.29
C ASN A 13 -22.88 -12.84 -8.16
N VAL A 14 -22.39 -11.75 -7.57
CA VAL A 14 -21.86 -10.59 -8.31
C VAL A 14 -20.37 -10.77 -8.67
N LEU A 15 -19.73 -11.81 -8.13
CA LEU A 15 -18.27 -12.03 -8.22
C LEU A 15 -17.85 -13.00 -9.33
N ASN A 16 -18.75 -13.46 -10.21
CA ASN A 16 -18.37 -14.28 -11.37
C ASN A 16 -17.65 -13.44 -12.45
N ARG A 17 -16.56 -12.77 -12.09
CA ARG A 17 -15.48 -12.48 -13.03
C ARG A 17 -14.53 -13.69 -12.98
N GLU A 18 -14.35 -14.37 -14.11
CA GLU A 18 -13.24 -15.31 -14.29
C GLU A 18 -11.93 -14.57 -14.03
N TYR A 19 -11.46 -14.67 -12.80
CA TYR A 19 -10.11 -14.23 -12.48
C TYR A 19 -9.14 -15.24 -13.12
N ALA A 20 -8.35 -14.79 -14.05
CA ALA A 20 -7.13 -15.49 -14.44
C ALA A 20 -6.31 -15.84 -13.17
N ALA A 21 -5.50 -16.90 -13.23
CA ALA A 21 -4.71 -17.48 -12.16
C ALA A 21 -4.38 -16.59 -10.95
N ASN A 22 -4.37 -17.15 -9.74
CA ASN A 22 -4.05 -16.43 -8.50
C ASN A 22 -2.81 -15.57 -8.64
N LYS A 23 -2.97 -14.27 -8.43
CA LYS A 23 -1.87 -13.31 -8.38
C LYS A 23 -1.14 -13.41 -7.04
N LYS A 24 0.16 -13.20 -7.03
CA LYS A 24 0.99 -13.27 -5.83
C LYS A 24 1.44 -11.87 -5.42
N LEU A 25 1.08 -11.49 -4.19
CA LEU A 25 1.55 -10.28 -3.54
C LEU A 25 2.69 -10.62 -2.57
N GLY A 26 3.89 -10.12 -2.83
CA GLY A 26 4.98 -10.09 -1.87
C GLY A 26 4.97 -8.78 -1.09
N VAL A 27 5.12 -8.86 0.23
CA VAL A 27 5.36 -7.71 1.09
C VAL A 27 6.72 -7.88 1.73
N LEU A 28 7.65 -7.00 1.39
CA LEU A 28 9.02 -7.03 1.90
C LEU A 28 9.02 -6.70 3.40
N ILE A 29 9.78 -7.47 4.18
CA ILE A 29 10.09 -7.13 5.56
C ILE A 29 11.61 -7.22 5.80
N TYR A 30 12.12 -6.36 6.66
CA TYR A 30 13.54 -6.26 7.01
C TYR A 30 13.70 -5.61 8.39
N GLU A 31 14.87 -5.77 9.00
CA GLU A 31 15.13 -5.22 10.34
C GLU A 31 14.82 -3.72 10.43
N ASN A 32 14.08 -3.31 11.47
CA ASN A 32 13.60 -1.95 11.68
C ASN A 32 12.68 -1.41 10.57
N VAL A 33 11.96 -2.28 9.85
CA VAL A 33 10.86 -1.89 8.98
C VAL A 33 9.75 -1.22 9.80
N GLN A 34 9.05 -0.25 9.25
CA GLN A 34 7.88 0.34 9.91
C GLN A 34 6.71 -0.65 9.84
N PRO A 35 6.26 -1.20 10.99
CA PRO A 35 5.27 -2.27 10.98
C PRO A 35 3.94 -1.86 10.35
N MET A 36 3.49 -0.62 10.51
CA MET A 36 2.24 -0.15 9.94
C MET A 36 2.31 -0.02 8.40
N ASP A 37 3.49 0.21 7.82
CA ASP A 37 3.69 0.20 6.37
C ASP A 37 3.53 -1.21 5.78
N VAL A 38 3.69 -2.25 6.62
CA VAL A 38 3.50 -3.67 6.28
C VAL A 38 2.07 -4.09 6.58
N ILE A 39 1.66 -3.97 7.86
CA ILE A 39 0.40 -4.53 8.38
C ILE A 39 -0.81 -3.77 7.84
N GLY A 40 -0.72 -2.44 7.68
CA GLY A 40 -1.84 -1.65 7.18
C GLY A 40 -2.33 -2.12 5.79
N PRO A 41 -1.49 -2.07 4.75
CA PRO A 41 -1.86 -2.61 3.44
C PRO A 41 -2.18 -4.11 3.46
N TRP A 42 -1.44 -4.90 4.25
CA TRP A 42 -1.68 -6.33 4.41
C TRP A 42 -3.13 -6.61 4.80
N GLU A 43 -3.64 -5.96 5.83
CA GLU A 43 -5.01 -6.17 6.33
C GLU A 43 -6.08 -5.77 5.29
N VAL A 44 -5.85 -4.71 4.52
CA VAL A 44 -6.75 -4.32 3.42
C VAL A 44 -6.80 -5.42 2.34
N PHE A 45 -5.64 -5.94 1.92
CA PHE A 45 -5.57 -7.05 0.97
C PHE A 45 -6.12 -8.36 1.56
N ALA A 46 -5.87 -8.63 2.85
CA ALA A 46 -6.41 -9.80 3.54
C ALA A 46 -7.95 -9.75 3.62
N THR A 47 -8.53 -8.59 3.87
CA THR A 47 -9.98 -8.37 3.83
C THR A 47 -10.55 -8.66 2.43
N TRP A 48 -9.89 -8.16 1.39
CA TRP A 48 -10.25 -8.48 0.01
C TRP A 48 -10.17 -9.98 -0.29
N LYS A 49 -9.07 -10.63 0.11
CA LYS A 49 -8.86 -12.08 -0.06
C LYS A 49 -9.90 -12.92 0.68
N THR A 50 -10.05 -12.68 1.98
CA THR A 50 -10.77 -13.61 2.86
C THR A 50 -12.29 -13.41 2.86
N ILE A 51 -12.76 -12.19 2.62
CA ILE A 51 -14.17 -11.87 2.67
C ILE A 51 -14.79 -11.82 1.26
N LEU A 52 -14.04 -11.36 0.27
CA LEU A 52 -14.52 -11.25 -1.12
C LEU A 52 -13.94 -12.33 -2.06
N ASP A 53 -13.28 -13.35 -1.52
CA ASP A 53 -12.70 -14.48 -2.26
C ASP A 53 -11.75 -14.00 -3.41
N ALA A 54 -10.95 -12.94 -3.18
CA ALA A 54 -10.04 -12.43 -4.19
C ALA A 54 -8.94 -13.45 -4.54
N PRO A 55 -8.60 -13.63 -5.82
CA PRO A 55 -7.60 -14.60 -6.27
C PRO A 55 -6.18 -14.04 -6.08
N ILE A 56 -5.81 -13.80 -4.83
CA ILE A 56 -4.50 -13.27 -4.45
C ILE A 56 -3.87 -14.10 -3.35
N ASP A 57 -2.64 -14.54 -3.54
CA ASP A 57 -1.82 -15.17 -2.51
C ASP A 57 -0.83 -14.18 -1.95
N MET A 58 -0.74 -14.11 -0.62
CA MET A 58 0.01 -13.06 0.08
C MET A 58 1.19 -13.66 0.84
N PHE A 59 2.35 -13.01 0.73
CA PHE A 59 3.60 -13.48 1.32
C PHE A 59 4.34 -12.33 2.01
N LEU A 60 4.72 -12.51 3.26
CA LEU A 60 5.80 -11.74 3.87
C LEU A 60 7.12 -12.35 3.39
N VAL A 61 7.99 -11.56 2.82
CA VAL A 61 9.28 -12.00 2.28
C VAL A 61 10.43 -11.23 2.92
N ALA A 62 11.46 -11.97 3.37
CA ALA A 62 12.65 -11.41 4.00
C ALA A 62 13.93 -12.01 3.41
N GLU A 63 15.06 -11.49 3.84
CA GLU A 63 16.37 -12.00 3.43
C GLU A 63 16.61 -13.43 3.89
N THR A 64 16.15 -13.77 5.09
CA THR A 64 16.24 -15.08 5.72
C THR A 64 14.90 -15.49 6.32
N SER A 65 14.77 -16.76 6.74
CA SER A 65 13.59 -17.28 7.43
C SER A 65 13.49 -16.87 8.91
N ASN A 66 14.46 -16.13 9.42
CA ASN A 66 14.46 -15.65 10.79
C ASN A 66 13.35 -14.62 11.01
N GLU A 67 12.90 -14.51 12.26
CA GLU A 67 12.01 -13.46 12.68
C GLU A 67 12.65 -12.08 12.47
N VAL A 68 11.88 -11.14 11.96
CA VAL A 68 12.30 -9.77 11.65
C VAL A 68 11.77 -8.85 12.75
N TYR A 69 12.66 -8.13 13.40
CA TYR A 69 12.29 -7.13 14.40
C TYR A 69 12.00 -5.79 13.72
N CYS A 70 10.74 -5.39 13.76
CA CYS A 70 10.29 -4.10 13.21
C CYS A 70 10.67 -2.95 14.15
N ALA A 71 10.58 -1.73 13.66
CA ALA A 71 10.52 -0.56 14.51
C ALA A 71 9.36 -0.72 15.53
N ASN A 72 9.50 -0.13 16.71
CA ASN A 72 8.51 -0.23 17.81
C ASN A 72 8.33 -1.64 18.41
N GLN A 73 9.35 -2.51 18.30
CA GLN A 73 9.44 -3.80 19.01
C GLN A 73 8.38 -4.85 18.60
N ILE A 74 7.70 -4.66 17.48
CA ILE A 74 6.88 -5.72 16.88
C ILE A 74 7.80 -6.63 16.11
N SER A 75 7.59 -7.96 16.19
CA SER A 75 8.29 -8.92 15.34
C SER A 75 7.35 -9.57 14.34
N LEU A 76 7.87 -9.88 13.16
CA LEU A 76 7.16 -10.53 12.06
C LEU A 76 7.96 -11.73 11.56
N LYS A 77 7.28 -12.85 11.36
CA LYS A 77 7.88 -14.03 10.77
C LYS A 77 7.60 -14.06 9.26
N PRO A 78 8.64 -14.15 8.40
CA PRO A 78 8.44 -14.24 6.97
C PRO A 78 7.84 -15.58 6.56
N HIS A 79 7.10 -15.59 5.46
CA HIS A 79 6.57 -16.81 4.83
C HIS A 79 7.61 -17.45 3.91
N CYS A 80 8.52 -16.66 3.35
CA CYS A 80 9.59 -17.13 2.47
C CYS A 80 10.81 -16.20 2.51
N GLU A 81 11.95 -16.72 2.06
CA GLU A 81 13.21 -15.98 1.91
C GLU A 81 13.42 -15.51 0.47
N PHE A 82 14.33 -14.54 0.27
CA PHE A 82 14.67 -14.05 -1.07
C PHE A 82 15.04 -15.17 -2.04
N ASN A 83 15.76 -16.20 -1.57
CA ASN A 83 16.28 -17.26 -2.42
C ASN A 83 15.22 -18.26 -2.88
N ASN A 84 14.17 -18.47 -2.09
CA ASN A 84 13.10 -19.46 -2.35
C ASN A 84 11.72 -18.80 -2.57
N SER A 85 11.66 -17.48 -2.61
CA SER A 85 10.42 -16.77 -2.89
C SER A 85 9.93 -17.05 -4.31
N PRO A 86 8.62 -17.13 -4.52
CA PRO A 86 8.06 -17.12 -5.87
C PRO A 86 8.34 -15.80 -6.59
N GLN A 87 8.14 -15.76 -7.89
CA GLN A 87 7.97 -14.50 -8.60
C GLN A 87 6.64 -13.88 -8.14
N PHE A 88 6.71 -12.64 -7.68
CA PHE A 88 5.54 -11.88 -7.26
C PHE A 88 4.98 -11.06 -8.43
N ASP A 89 3.66 -11.10 -8.63
CA ASP A 89 2.98 -10.23 -9.57
C ASP A 89 2.91 -8.79 -9.02
N TYR A 90 2.77 -8.67 -7.71
CA TYR A 90 2.76 -7.39 -7.00
C TYR A 90 3.78 -7.43 -5.88
N LEU A 91 4.60 -6.41 -5.76
CA LEU A 91 5.59 -6.31 -4.69
C LEU A 91 5.43 -4.98 -3.94
N LEU A 92 5.13 -5.07 -2.65
CA LEU A 92 5.05 -3.92 -1.75
C LEU A 92 6.34 -3.79 -0.96
N VAL A 93 6.94 -2.60 -1.02
CA VAL A 93 8.19 -2.22 -0.38
C VAL A 93 7.90 -1.16 0.68
N PRO A 94 7.83 -1.53 1.96
CA PRO A 94 7.58 -0.61 3.07
C PRO A 94 8.82 0.21 3.42
N GLY A 95 8.60 1.31 4.16
CA GLY A 95 9.65 2.11 4.74
C GLY A 95 10.02 1.68 6.15
N GLY A 96 10.71 2.56 6.84
CA GLY A 96 11.19 2.37 8.19
C GLY A 96 12.60 2.91 8.36
N VAL A 97 13.07 3.02 9.61
CA VAL A 97 14.42 3.51 9.89
C VAL A 97 15.50 2.57 9.38
N GLY A 98 15.20 1.27 9.31
CA GLY A 98 16.10 0.24 8.78
C GLY A 98 16.45 0.43 7.30
N ARG A 99 15.66 1.20 6.53
CA ARG A 99 15.97 1.48 5.12
C ARG A 99 17.36 2.06 4.94
N ARG A 100 17.90 2.78 5.96
CA ARG A 100 19.24 3.43 5.89
C ARG A 100 20.38 2.42 5.73
N GLU A 101 20.22 1.24 6.33
CA GLU A 101 21.15 0.13 6.15
C GLU A 101 20.82 -0.65 4.87
N GLN A 102 19.53 -0.87 4.64
CA GLN A 102 19.06 -1.73 3.55
C GLN A 102 19.30 -1.14 2.15
N VAL A 103 19.41 0.16 1.98
CA VAL A 103 19.83 0.77 0.69
C VAL A 103 21.24 0.33 0.24
N ASN A 104 22.06 -0.12 1.19
CA ASN A 104 23.40 -0.65 0.92
C ASN A 104 23.48 -2.18 1.02
N ASN A 105 22.36 -2.88 1.23
CA ASN A 105 22.32 -4.32 1.31
C ASN A 105 22.25 -4.95 -0.10
N PRO A 106 23.36 -5.54 -0.60
CA PRO A 106 23.40 -6.04 -1.98
C PRO A 106 22.43 -7.19 -2.23
N ARG A 107 22.09 -7.99 -1.20
CA ARG A 107 21.13 -9.12 -1.32
C ARG A 107 19.73 -8.60 -1.51
N LEU A 108 19.30 -7.61 -0.70
CA LEU A 108 17.99 -6.98 -0.83
C LEU A 108 17.86 -6.24 -2.17
N ILE A 109 18.87 -5.46 -2.55
CA ILE A 109 18.86 -4.72 -3.83
C ILE A 109 18.81 -5.69 -5.02
N SER A 110 19.58 -6.78 -4.99
CA SER A 110 19.54 -7.80 -6.04
C SER A 110 18.17 -8.48 -6.10
N PHE A 111 17.56 -8.78 -4.96
CA PHE A 111 16.21 -9.34 -4.88
C PHE A 111 15.18 -8.41 -5.54
N LEU A 112 15.18 -7.11 -5.19
CA LEU A 112 14.27 -6.13 -5.79
C LEU A 112 14.44 -6.05 -7.31
N LYS A 113 15.69 -5.97 -7.80
CA LYS A 113 15.98 -5.96 -9.25
C LYS A 113 15.46 -7.20 -9.96
N LYS A 114 15.67 -8.38 -9.36
CA LYS A 114 15.21 -9.65 -9.92
C LYS A 114 13.68 -9.72 -9.99
N GLN A 115 13.00 -9.40 -8.90
CA GLN A 115 11.53 -9.41 -8.83
C GLN A 115 10.92 -8.42 -9.83
N ALA A 116 11.48 -7.21 -9.92
CA ALA A 116 10.97 -6.14 -10.77
C ALA A 116 10.93 -6.48 -12.26
N GLN A 117 11.73 -7.46 -12.72
CA GLN A 117 11.73 -7.86 -14.13
C GLN A 117 10.37 -8.37 -14.62
N ASN A 118 9.67 -9.13 -13.77
CA ASN A 118 8.40 -9.77 -14.13
C ASN A 118 7.25 -9.40 -13.16
N THR A 119 7.42 -8.37 -12.34
CA THR A 119 6.38 -7.83 -11.47
C THR A 119 5.50 -6.87 -12.26
N ASP A 120 4.18 -7.05 -12.19
CA ASP A 120 3.20 -6.16 -12.84
C ASP A 120 3.17 -4.79 -12.17
N TYR A 121 3.24 -4.76 -10.81
CA TYR A 121 3.24 -3.52 -10.03
C TYR A 121 4.22 -3.55 -8.87
N LEU A 122 5.02 -2.49 -8.78
CA LEU A 122 5.89 -2.16 -7.65
C LEU A 122 5.22 -1.07 -6.81
N LEU A 123 4.91 -1.38 -5.58
CA LEU A 123 4.24 -0.49 -4.65
C LEU A 123 5.22 -0.10 -3.54
N SER A 124 5.30 1.17 -3.17
CA SER A 124 6.09 1.56 -2.00
C SER A 124 5.30 2.46 -1.04
N VAL A 125 5.55 2.26 0.23
CA VAL A 125 4.99 3.08 1.31
C VAL A 125 6.12 3.79 2.03
N CYS A 126 5.90 5.04 2.40
CA CYS A 126 6.84 5.81 3.22
C CYS A 126 8.23 5.89 2.57
N THR A 127 9.27 5.58 3.33
CA THR A 127 10.65 5.58 2.86
C THR A 127 11.07 4.33 2.08
N GLY A 128 10.12 3.43 1.74
CA GLY A 128 10.35 2.32 0.82
C GLY A 128 10.78 2.77 -0.58
N ALA A 129 10.41 3.98 -0.99
CA ALA A 129 10.87 4.58 -2.24
C ALA A 129 12.39 4.61 -2.38
N PHE A 130 13.13 4.78 -1.28
CA PHE A 130 14.60 4.79 -1.30
C PHE A 130 15.20 3.42 -1.61
N LEU A 131 14.54 2.34 -1.22
CA LEU A 131 14.96 0.98 -1.58
C LEU A 131 14.73 0.72 -3.07
N LEU A 132 13.61 1.21 -3.61
CA LEU A 132 13.37 1.17 -5.06
C LEU A 132 14.39 2.01 -5.83
N HIS A 133 14.74 3.21 -5.32
CA HIS A 133 15.78 4.04 -5.94
C HIS A 133 17.14 3.34 -5.92
N ALA A 134 17.58 2.81 -4.78
CA ALA A 134 18.83 2.06 -4.66
C ALA A 134 18.92 0.85 -5.61
N ALA A 135 17.75 0.26 -5.93
CA ALA A 135 17.64 -0.79 -6.93
C ALA A 135 17.57 -0.25 -8.38
N GLY A 136 17.65 1.07 -8.61
CA GLY A 136 17.54 1.69 -9.94
C GLY A 136 16.13 1.61 -10.53
N LEU A 137 15.11 1.41 -9.69
CA LEU A 137 13.72 1.20 -10.12
C LEU A 137 12.89 2.49 -10.10
N LEU A 138 13.48 3.62 -9.69
CA LEU A 138 12.86 4.94 -9.75
C LEU A 138 13.50 5.88 -10.77
N THR A 139 14.54 5.46 -11.46
CA THR A 139 15.22 6.30 -12.48
C THR A 139 14.22 6.74 -13.56
N HIS A 140 14.11 8.06 -13.75
CA HIS A 140 13.17 8.73 -14.67
C HIS A 140 11.68 8.54 -14.32
N HIS A 141 11.36 8.13 -13.08
CA HIS A 141 9.99 8.05 -12.59
C HIS A 141 9.60 9.28 -11.77
N GLU A 142 8.32 9.63 -11.83
CA GLU A 142 7.67 10.44 -10.81
C GLU A 142 7.52 9.63 -9.52
N ALA A 143 7.86 10.21 -8.37
CA ALA A 143 7.75 9.52 -7.10
C ALA A 143 7.45 10.47 -5.94
N THR A 144 6.90 9.91 -4.88
CA THR A 144 6.75 10.54 -3.57
C THR A 144 7.31 9.64 -2.47
N THR A 145 7.40 10.16 -1.26
CA THR A 145 7.85 9.44 -0.09
C THR A 145 7.23 10.04 1.18
N TYR A 146 7.62 9.53 2.34
CA TYR A 146 7.30 10.17 3.61
C TYR A 146 7.69 11.66 3.60
N TRP A 147 6.78 12.54 3.99
CA TRP A 147 6.93 13.98 3.80
C TRP A 147 8.23 14.57 4.36
N ARG A 148 8.72 14.09 5.53
CA ARG A 148 10.01 14.52 6.10
C ARG A 148 11.21 14.04 5.29
N ALA A 149 11.05 13.05 4.44
CA ALA A 149 12.10 12.51 3.59
C ALA A 149 12.03 13.05 2.14
N MET A 150 11.04 13.90 1.82
CA MET A 150 10.92 14.54 0.50
C MET A 150 12.16 15.35 0.11
N PRO A 151 12.79 16.14 1.00
CA PRO A 151 14.03 16.85 0.66
C PRO A 151 15.17 15.90 0.23
N GLU A 152 15.27 14.72 0.87
CA GLU A 152 16.24 13.70 0.49
C GLU A 152 15.90 13.09 -0.88
N LEU A 153 14.63 12.76 -1.15
CA LEU A 153 14.20 12.24 -2.45
C LEU A 153 14.43 13.27 -3.57
N LYS A 154 14.20 14.55 -3.29
CA LYS A 154 14.44 15.66 -4.22
C LYS A 154 15.92 15.84 -4.60
N SER A 155 16.83 15.39 -3.74
CA SER A 155 18.29 15.49 -4.03
C SER A 155 18.77 14.48 -5.09
N PHE A 156 17.94 13.51 -5.48
CA PHE A 156 18.26 12.58 -6.55
C PHE A 156 17.90 13.20 -7.90
N GLU A 157 18.90 13.38 -8.76
CA GLU A 157 18.73 14.05 -10.07
C GLU A 157 17.93 13.18 -11.08
N ASP A 158 17.88 11.87 -10.84
CA ASP A 158 17.24 10.88 -11.71
C ASP A 158 15.79 10.56 -11.33
N VAL A 159 15.21 11.21 -10.30
CA VAL A 159 13.87 11.02 -9.81
C VAL A 159 13.10 12.34 -9.80
N GLN A 160 11.89 12.37 -10.34
CA GLN A 160 11.02 13.54 -10.25
C GLN A 160 10.15 13.45 -9.00
N LEU A 161 10.48 14.25 -7.96
CA LEU A 161 9.62 14.38 -6.78
C LEU A 161 8.27 15.00 -7.16
N VAL A 162 7.19 14.34 -6.77
CA VAL A 162 5.82 14.86 -6.84
C VAL A 162 5.21 14.86 -5.44
N GLU A 163 4.86 16.03 -4.95
CA GLU A 163 4.29 16.22 -3.61
C GLU A 163 2.79 15.87 -3.59
N LYS A 164 2.51 14.56 -3.68
CA LYS A 164 1.17 13.98 -3.57
C LYS A 164 1.20 12.80 -2.60
N ARG A 165 0.03 12.47 -2.05
CA ARG A 165 -0.12 11.34 -1.14
C ARG A 165 0.17 10.01 -1.83
N ILE A 166 -0.27 9.85 -3.10
CA ILE A 166 -0.01 8.70 -3.97
C ILE A 166 0.46 9.23 -5.31
N VAL A 167 1.54 8.68 -5.84
CA VAL A 167 2.07 8.95 -7.17
C VAL A 167 2.14 7.64 -7.94
N LYS A 168 1.55 7.62 -9.13
CA LYS A 168 1.50 6.48 -10.06
C LYS A 168 2.36 6.81 -11.27
N SER A 169 3.48 6.12 -11.44
CA SER A 169 4.38 6.29 -12.58
C SER A 169 4.58 4.95 -13.29
N GLY A 170 3.74 4.68 -14.27
CA GLY A 170 3.67 3.36 -14.90
C GLY A 170 3.32 2.27 -13.90
N LYS A 171 4.15 1.22 -13.84
CA LYS A 171 3.98 0.12 -12.87
C LYS A 171 4.49 0.44 -11.46
N VAL A 172 5.18 1.57 -11.27
CA VAL A 172 5.75 1.96 -9.98
C VAL A 172 4.84 2.97 -9.30
N TRP A 173 4.30 2.60 -8.14
CA TRP A 173 3.45 3.46 -7.34
C TRP A 173 4.13 3.74 -6.01
N THR A 174 4.21 5.00 -5.63
CA THR A 174 4.84 5.43 -4.39
C THR A 174 3.87 6.24 -3.55
N THR A 175 4.00 6.15 -2.22
CA THR A 175 3.11 6.89 -1.33
C THR A 175 3.86 7.56 -0.18
N GLY A 176 3.18 8.50 0.45
CA GLY A 176 3.60 9.12 1.69
C GLY A 176 3.77 8.13 2.84
N GLY A 177 3.86 8.67 4.06
CA GLY A 177 4.16 7.86 5.25
C GLY A 177 2.96 7.19 5.89
N ILE A 178 3.23 6.11 6.49
CA ILE A 178 2.50 5.23 7.42
C ILE A 178 1.05 4.96 6.98
N SER A 179 0.10 5.83 7.31
CA SER A 179 -1.33 5.60 7.01
C SER A 179 -1.66 5.63 5.52
N SER A 180 -0.80 6.21 4.67
CA SER A 180 -1.01 6.22 3.22
C SER A 180 -0.92 4.84 2.57
N GLY A 181 -0.36 3.86 3.27
CA GLY A 181 -0.37 2.46 2.85
C GLY A 181 -1.79 1.87 2.75
N LEU A 182 -2.71 2.30 3.62
CA LEU A 182 -4.13 1.93 3.53
C LEU A 182 -4.75 2.49 2.25
N ASP A 183 -4.57 3.80 2.01
CA ASP A 183 -5.11 4.44 0.82
C ASP A 183 -4.53 3.84 -0.47
N LEU A 184 -3.23 3.50 -0.46
CA LEU A 184 -2.58 2.79 -1.57
C LEU A 184 -3.27 1.46 -1.85
N ALA A 185 -3.53 0.65 -0.83
CA ALA A 185 -4.13 -0.66 -1.00
C ALA A 185 -5.57 -0.55 -1.57
N PHE A 186 -6.38 0.39 -1.07
CA PHE A 186 -7.72 0.64 -1.63
C PHE A 186 -7.66 1.13 -3.07
N GLU A 187 -6.79 2.10 -3.36
CA GLU A 187 -6.61 2.63 -4.71
C GLU A 187 -6.10 1.57 -5.69
N PHE A 188 -5.22 0.68 -5.21
CA PHE A 188 -4.71 -0.44 -5.99
C PHE A 188 -5.81 -1.46 -6.29
N ILE A 189 -6.60 -1.88 -5.29
CA ILE A 189 -7.77 -2.77 -5.50
C ILE A 189 -8.76 -2.13 -6.48
N SER A 190 -9.02 -0.83 -6.33
CA SER A 190 -9.89 -0.08 -7.26
C SER A 190 -9.39 -0.16 -8.71
N THR A 191 -8.08 -0.06 -8.90
CA THR A 191 -7.47 -0.09 -10.24
C THR A 191 -7.53 -1.48 -10.87
N ILE A 192 -7.28 -2.56 -10.09
CA ILE A 192 -7.17 -3.91 -10.65
C ILE A 192 -8.48 -4.70 -10.61
N ALA A 193 -9.38 -4.40 -9.67
CA ALA A 193 -10.66 -5.10 -9.48
C ALA A 193 -11.90 -4.22 -9.65
N GLY A 194 -11.71 -2.90 -9.74
CA GLY A 194 -12.77 -1.92 -9.93
C GLY A 194 -13.26 -1.29 -8.63
N ASN A 195 -13.90 -0.11 -8.77
CA ASN A 195 -14.35 0.72 -7.65
C ASN A 195 -15.35 0.00 -6.73
N ASP A 196 -16.25 -0.81 -7.30
CA ASP A 196 -17.24 -1.54 -6.50
C ASP A 196 -16.60 -2.54 -5.54
N VAL A 197 -15.54 -3.23 -5.99
CA VAL A 197 -14.81 -4.17 -5.15
C VAL A 197 -14.05 -3.41 -4.07
N ALA A 198 -13.31 -2.36 -4.43
CA ALA A 198 -12.57 -1.54 -3.48
C ALA A 198 -13.48 -0.92 -2.42
N GLY A 199 -14.66 -0.42 -2.84
CA GLY A 199 -15.64 0.15 -1.93
C GLY A 199 -16.24 -0.88 -0.97
N LYS A 200 -16.46 -2.13 -1.40
CA LYS A 200 -16.87 -3.22 -0.50
C LYS A 200 -15.80 -3.55 0.52
N VAL A 201 -14.51 -3.60 0.09
CA VAL A 201 -13.39 -3.79 1.02
C VAL A 201 -13.33 -2.64 2.02
N GLN A 202 -13.48 -1.39 1.56
CA GLN A 202 -13.48 -0.20 2.41
C GLN A 202 -14.60 -0.24 3.45
N LEU A 203 -15.82 -0.62 3.04
CA LEU A 203 -16.96 -0.78 3.94
C LEU A 203 -16.71 -1.86 5.00
N LEU A 204 -16.19 -3.02 4.59
CA LEU A 204 -15.88 -4.14 5.50
C LEU A 204 -14.73 -3.80 6.46
N PHE A 205 -13.82 -2.95 6.01
CA PHE A 205 -12.69 -2.47 6.81
C PHE A 205 -13.07 -1.29 7.72
N GLU A 206 -14.27 -0.77 7.60
CA GLU A 206 -14.76 0.43 8.31
C GLU A 206 -13.81 1.64 8.17
N TYR A 207 -13.18 1.79 6.99
CA TYR A 207 -12.22 2.85 6.74
C TYR A 207 -12.88 4.08 6.12
N PHE A 208 -13.33 4.99 6.98
CA PHE A 208 -13.97 6.25 6.60
C PHE A 208 -13.23 7.43 7.24
N PRO A 209 -12.00 7.75 6.77
CA PRO A 209 -11.21 8.81 7.40
C PRO A 209 -11.88 10.16 7.24
N GLU A 210 -12.35 10.73 8.34
CA GLU A 210 -12.68 12.15 8.41
C GLU A 210 -11.39 12.94 8.63
N CYS A 211 -11.12 13.92 7.76
CA CYS A 211 -9.97 14.82 7.90
C CYS A 211 -10.21 15.83 9.04
N LYS A 212 -10.14 15.39 10.29
CA LYS A 212 -10.07 16.28 11.44
C LYS A 212 -8.60 16.42 11.84
N LEU A 213 -8.01 17.55 11.45
CA LEU A 213 -6.64 17.87 11.87
C LEU A 213 -6.67 18.49 13.24
N TYR A 214 -6.12 17.80 14.21
CA TYR A 214 -5.90 18.32 15.56
C TYR A 214 -4.53 19.02 15.66
N CYS A 215 -4.21 19.86 14.65
CA CYS A 215 -2.97 20.61 14.64
C CYS A 215 -3.19 21.98 15.28
N GLN A 216 -2.27 22.35 16.17
CA GLN A 216 -2.17 23.75 16.60
C GLN A 216 -1.78 24.62 15.40
N PRO A 217 -2.26 25.89 15.32
CA PRO A 217 -1.94 26.78 14.20
C PRO A 217 -0.44 26.90 13.88
N ALA A 218 0.42 26.84 14.92
CA ALA A 218 1.86 26.88 14.77
C ALA A 218 2.45 25.66 14.01
N MET A 219 1.73 24.54 13.92
CA MET A 219 2.17 23.32 13.23
C MET A 219 1.69 23.26 11.78
N VAL A 220 0.86 24.20 11.34
CA VAL A 220 0.31 24.21 9.97
C VAL A 220 1.41 24.33 8.91
N SER A 221 2.50 25.05 9.23
CA SER A 221 3.66 25.19 8.35
C SER A 221 4.47 23.90 8.17
N GLU A 222 4.27 22.92 9.05
CA GLU A 222 4.94 21.62 8.99
C GLU A 222 4.13 20.55 8.24
N LEU A 223 2.89 20.87 7.85
CA LEU A 223 2.04 19.94 7.13
C LEU A 223 2.56 19.71 5.70
N PRO A 224 2.41 18.49 5.17
CA PRO A 224 2.67 18.23 3.75
C PRO A 224 1.88 19.17 2.85
N SER A 225 2.48 19.66 1.77
CA SER A 225 1.88 20.59 0.83
C SER A 225 0.53 20.10 0.26
N TYR A 226 0.38 18.77 0.07
CA TYR A 226 -0.86 18.19 -0.41
C TYR A 226 -2.05 18.27 0.57
N TYR A 227 -1.79 18.62 1.85
CA TYR A 227 -2.85 18.95 2.82
C TYR A 227 -3.26 20.41 2.77
N ALA A 228 -2.33 21.31 2.47
CA ALA A 228 -2.58 22.75 2.43
C ALA A 228 -3.49 23.17 1.25
N THR A 229 -3.52 22.37 0.19
CA THR A 229 -4.30 22.69 -1.03
C THR A 229 -5.75 22.19 -1.00
N LYS A 230 -6.16 21.40 0.01
CA LYS A 230 -7.56 20.99 0.19
C LYS A 230 -8.35 21.94 1.07
N LYS A 231 -8.34 23.23 0.74
CA LYS A 231 -9.46 24.12 1.04
C LYS A 231 -10.48 23.90 -0.08
N GLU A 232 -11.65 23.38 0.32
CA GLU A 232 -12.85 23.29 -0.52
C GLU A 232 -12.78 22.23 -1.64
N GLU A 233 -13.05 20.98 -1.26
CA GLU A 233 -14.02 20.17 -2.00
C GLU A 233 -14.40 19.02 -1.09
N THR A 234 -15.66 18.96 -0.72
CA THR A 234 -16.35 17.81 -0.18
C THR A 234 -16.36 16.69 -1.23
N VAL A 235 -15.16 16.14 -1.50
CA VAL A 235 -14.96 15.07 -2.50
C VAL A 235 -15.49 13.71 -1.99
N LEU A 236 -15.86 13.63 -0.71
CA LEU A 236 -16.39 12.40 -0.11
C LEU A 236 -17.76 11.98 -0.65
N GLU A 237 -18.61 12.91 -1.11
CA GLU A 237 -19.94 12.58 -1.62
C GLU A 237 -19.95 12.12 -3.09
N THR A 238 -18.97 12.48 -3.90
CA THR A 238 -19.01 12.24 -5.34
C THR A 238 -18.36 10.93 -5.80
N ASN A 239 -17.51 10.32 -4.97
CA ASN A 239 -16.74 9.13 -5.37
C ASN A 239 -17.04 7.87 -4.55
N LEU A 240 -17.98 7.91 -3.61
CA LEU A 240 -18.42 6.70 -2.93
C LEU A 240 -19.26 5.83 -3.88
N PRO A 241 -18.99 4.52 -3.96
CA PRO A 241 -19.85 3.59 -4.68
C PRO A 241 -21.32 3.71 -4.20
N ASP A 242 -22.28 3.52 -5.09
CA ASP A 242 -23.69 3.79 -4.80
C ASP A 242 -24.23 2.98 -3.61
N TYR A 243 -23.74 1.74 -3.40
CA TYR A 243 -24.14 0.94 -2.25
C TYR A 243 -23.64 1.51 -0.90
N ILE A 244 -22.51 2.22 -0.87
CA ILE A 244 -22.03 2.94 0.33
C ILE A 244 -22.90 4.16 0.57
N LYS A 245 -23.25 4.92 -0.49
CA LYS A 245 -24.20 6.04 -0.39
C LYS A 245 -25.58 5.61 0.12
N GLU A 246 -26.06 4.43 -0.31
CA GLU A 246 -27.31 3.87 0.17
C GLU A 246 -27.27 3.43 1.63
N TYR A 247 -26.10 2.93 2.10
CA TYR A 247 -25.90 2.57 3.51
C TYR A 247 -26.06 3.79 4.43
N PHE A 248 -25.41 4.90 4.07
CA PHE A 248 -25.53 6.15 4.86
C PHE A 248 -26.88 6.87 4.73
N LYS A 249 -27.70 6.57 3.72
CA LYS A 249 -29.07 7.12 3.60
C LYS A 249 -30.08 6.38 4.47
N LYS A 250 -29.75 5.18 4.94
CA LYS A 250 -30.65 4.33 5.74
C LYS A 250 -30.35 4.38 7.25
N SER A 251 -29.26 5.04 7.65
CA SER A 251 -28.90 5.34 9.05
C SER A 251 -29.29 6.76 9.44
#